data_02280a2a74211b0dbd5408e36aa569b0
#
_entry.id   02280a2a74211b0dbd5408e36aa569b0
#
_cell.length_a   1.000
_cell.length_b   1.000
_cell.length_c   1.000
_cell.angle_alpha   90.00
_cell.angle_beta   90.00
_cell.angle_gamma   90.00
#
_symmetry.space_group_name_H-M   'P 1'
#
loop_
_entity.id
_entity.type
_entity.pdbx_description
1 polymer ?
#
loop_
_entity_poly.entity_id
_entity_poly.type
_entity_poly.pdbx_seq_one_letter_code
_entity_poly.pdbx_strand_id
1 'polypeptide(L)'
;MSNNPPMEPSIQGKGVVPGSRITGEKAGTGGDGKTGSYPAGGPLAALFEPFNVKSLHLRNRFAMAPMTREMSPTGVPTLENAEHYRLRAEGEVGLLITEGAYIAGTASGHRVSVPHLTPRSADGWRQVVQDVHAAGSAIIPQLWHVGALRGTTSPVNPGVAPQSPSGIDLDGKPLGQPMTTAEIDAVISSFAEAAALAQQIGFDGVELHGAHGYLLDQFLWERTNKRSGAYGQRTRMPVEVVKAVRSAVGEDFAIVFRFSQWKASRYKEQIAATPRELENVLAPLVDAGVDVFHPSTRRHWLPEFPKDDPTLSLAAWTKRLTDKAVITVGSVGVHTEFRGAGATAEKTPVVIPESPEERLGYLANQFAAGEFDIVALGRALIADPMWVSKIRTGQFGSVTPFDKNHHALSGA
;
A
#
# COMPACT_ATOMS: atom_id res chain seq x y z
N MET A 1 -33.23 -60.43 14.91
CA MET A 1 -33.68 -59.90 13.62
C MET A 1 -32.72 -58.78 13.25
N SER A 2 -31.85 -59.08 12.31
CA SER A 2 -30.78 -58.24 11.79
C SER A 2 -31.32 -57.23 10.76
N ASN A 3 -30.92 -55.99 10.82
CA ASN A 3 -31.01 -55.08 9.67
C ASN A 3 -29.73 -54.28 9.57
N ASN A 4 -28.91 -54.63 8.59
CA ASN A 4 -27.82 -53.85 8.07
C ASN A 4 -28.37 -52.77 7.12
N PRO A 5 -27.78 -51.55 7.09
CA PRO A 5 -28.00 -50.58 6.01
C PRO A 5 -27.15 -50.90 4.79
N PRO A 6 -27.53 -50.41 3.59
CA PRO A 6 -26.92 -50.77 2.31
C PRO A 6 -25.62 -50.01 2.03
N MET A 7 -24.77 -50.69 1.25
CA MET A 7 -23.50 -50.22 0.72
C MET A 7 -23.66 -49.04 -0.26
N GLU A 8 -22.76 -48.06 -0.12
CA GLU A 8 -22.51 -47.04 -1.15
C GLU A 8 -21.69 -47.60 -2.34
N PRO A 9 -21.92 -47.14 -3.55
CA PRO A 9 -21.10 -47.52 -4.70
C PRO A 9 -19.82 -46.68 -4.80
N SER A 10 -18.70 -47.36 -4.94
CA SER A 10 -17.39 -46.82 -5.27
C SER A 10 -17.38 -46.14 -6.64
N ILE A 11 -17.02 -44.87 -6.70
CA ILE A 11 -16.67 -44.20 -7.95
C ILE A 11 -15.13 -44.13 -8.06
N GLN A 12 -14.57 -44.99 -8.92
CA GLN A 12 -13.25 -44.86 -9.49
C GLN A 12 -13.31 -43.82 -10.63
N GLY A 13 -12.39 -42.87 -10.64
CA GLY A 13 -12.26 -41.95 -11.78
C GLY A 13 -11.09 -40.99 -11.58
N LYS A 14 -9.90 -41.43 -11.84
CA LYS A 14 -8.84 -40.99 -12.77
C LYS A 14 -8.91 -39.54 -13.19
N GLY A 15 -7.83 -38.78 -12.88
CA GLY A 15 -7.50 -37.50 -13.49
C GLY A 15 -6.33 -36.80 -12.80
N VAL A 16 -5.15 -37.43 -12.84
CA VAL A 16 -3.89 -36.75 -12.48
C VAL A 16 -3.45 -35.94 -13.70
N VAL A 17 -3.44 -34.62 -13.59
CA VAL A 17 -2.81 -33.72 -14.57
C VAL A 17 -1.31 -33.72 -14.26
N PRO A 18 -0.43 -33.99 -15.24
CA PRO A 18 1.01 -34.06 -14.98
C PRO A 18 1.60 -32.66 -14.80
N GLY A 19 2.14 -32.40 -13.61
CA GLY A 19 3.03 -31.29 -13.39
C GLY A 19 4.30 -31.48 -14.21
N SER A 20 4.64 -30.52 -15.06
CA SER A 20 5.90 -30.47 -15.76
C SER A 20 7.05 -30.39 -14.75
N ARG A 21 7.78 -31.48 -14.57
CA ARG A 21 9.09 -31.50 -13.91
C ARG A 21 10.06 -30.74 -14.79
N ILE A 22 10.50 -29.56 -14.35
CA ILE A 22 11.72 -28.95 -14.86
C ILE A 22 12.86 -29.76 -14.23
N THR A 23 13.52 -30.57 -15.05
CA THR A 23 14.75 -31.29 -14.69
C THR A 23 15.85 -30.25 -14.51
N GLY A 24 16.21 -29.93 -13.27
CA GLY A 24 17.40 -29.16 -12.94
C GLY A 24 18.63 -30.04 -13.12
N GLU A 25 19.47 -29.73 -14.08
CA GLU A 25 20.85 -30.22 -14.12
C GLU A 25 21.60 -29.63 -12.92
N LYS A 26 22.20 -30.52 -12.11
CA LYS A 26 23.16 -30.17 -11.07
C LYS A 26 24.40 -29.58 -11.70
N ALA A 27 24.56 -28.25 -11.68
CA ALA A 27 25.81 -27.60 -11.98
C ALA A 27 26.75 -27.71 -10.77
N GLY A 28 27.99 -28.11 -11.05
CA GLY A 28 29.03 -28.41 -10.08
C GLY A 28 29.51 -27.19 -9.29
N THR A 29 29.98 -27.46 -8.09
CA THR A 29 30.72 -26.55 -7.21
C THR A 29 31.99 -26.06 -7.90
N GLY A 30 32.03 -24.77 -8.23
CA GLY A 30 33.21 -24.04 -8.68
C GLY A 30 32.95 -22.54 -8.49
N GLY A 31 33.55 -21.96 -7.42
CA GLY A 31 33.45 -20.52 -7.14
C GLY A 31 34.24 -19.76 -8.22
N ASP A 32 33.52 -18.95 -8.96
CA ASP A 32 34.03 -17.77 -9.65
C ASP A 32 32.90 -16.74 -9.67
N GLY A 33 33.19 -15.56 -9.14
CA GLY A 33 32.26 -14.42 -9.05
C GLY A 33 31.81 -13.94 -10.43
N LYS A 34 30.82 -14.59 -11.00
CA LYS A 34 30.14 -14.10 -12.19
C LYS A 34 29.07 -13.13 -11.76
N THR A 35 29.30 -11.86 -12.01
CA THR A 35 28.30 -10.81 -12.09
C THR A 35 27.31 -11.19 -13.19
N GLY A 36 26.27 -11.93 -12.84
CA GLY A 36 25.19 -12.28 -13.76
C GLY A 36 24.30 -11.05 -13.97
N SER A 37 24.44 -10.37 -15.10
CA SER A 37 23.37 -9.50 -15.57
C SER A 37 22.17 -10.39 -15.88
N TYR A 38 20.96 -10.03 -15.44
CA TYR A 38 19.74 -10.63 -16.00
C TYR A 38 19.77 -10.30 -17.50
N PRO A 39 19.78 -11.31 -18.39
CA PRO A 39 19.75 -11.02 -19.82
C PRO A 39 18.45 -10.28 -20.14
N ALA A 40 18.52 -9.34 -21.06
CA ALA A 40 17.34 -8.76 -21.68
C ALA A 40 16.42 -9.91 -22.12
N GLY A 41 15.26 -10.10 -21.43
CA GLY A 41 14.36 -11.23 -21.64
C GLY A 41 14.11 -12.14 -20.42
N GLY A 42 14.69 -11.86 -19.24
CA GLY A 42 14.36 -12.58 -18.00
C GLY A 42 12.95 -12.25 -17.48
N PRO A 43 12.39 -13.08 -16.58
CA PRO A 43 10.99 -12.93 -16.09
C PRO A 43 10.70 -11.58 -15.43
N LEU A 44 11.71 -10.85 -14.96
CA LEU A 44 11.57 -9.51 -14.39
C LEU A 44 11.72 -8.38 -15.41
N ALA A 45 12.13 -8.65 -16.64
CA ALA A 45 12.44 -7.62 -17.65
C ALA A 45 11.25 -6.67 -17.86
N ALA A 46 10.04 -7.19 -17.92
CA ALA A 46 8.83 -6.42 -18.13
C ALA A 46 8.49 -5.45 -16.96
N LEU A 47 9.03 -5.66 -15.75
CA LEU A 47 8.90 -4.72 -14.64
C LEU A 47 9.80 -3.48 -14.80
N PHE A 48 10.80 -3.55 -15.67
CA PHE A 48 11.68 -2.41 -15.99
C PHE A 48 11.18 -1.59 -17.18
N GLU A 49 10.11 -2.02 -17.85
CA GLU A 49 9.47 -1.24 -18.91
C GLU A 49 8.70 -0.04 -18.34
N PRO A 50 8.68 1.10 -19.06
CA PRO A 50 7.91 2.27 -18.66
C PRO A 50 6.42 1.97 -18.46
N PHE A 51 5.77 2.75 -17.61
CA PHE A 51 4.33 2.69 -17.39
C PHE A 51 3.74 4.10 -17.24
N ASN A 52 2.61 4.35 -17.88
CA ASN A 52 1.95 5.64 -17.84
C ASN A 52 0.50 5.50 -17.42
N VAL A 53 0.05 6.32 -16.50
CA VAL A 53 -1.35 6.49 -16.13
C VAL A 53 -1.61 7.93 -15.69
N LYS A 54 -2.46 8.64 -16.43
CA LYS A 54 -2.69 10.08 -16.19
C LYS A 54 -1.35 10.86 -16.15
N SER A 55 -1.14 11.68 -15.13
CA SER A 55 0.11 12.43 -14.91
C SER A 55 1.31 11.58 -14.48
N LEU A 56 1.11 10.33 -14.12
CA LEU A 56 2.22 9.45 -13.74
C LEU A 56 2.91 8.89 -14.99
N HIS A 57 4.15 9.31 -15.20
CA HIS A 57 5.05 8.82 -16.25
C HIS A 57 6.23 8.11 -15.59
N LEU A 58 6.14 6.79 -15.46
CA LEU A 58 7.10 5.99 -14.72
C LEU A 58 8.12 5.36 -15.65
N ARG A 59 9.42 5.52 -15.35
CA ARG A 59 10.51 4.88 -16.11
C ARG A 59 10.56 3.36 -15.97
N ASN A 60 9.92 2.81 -14.92
CA ASN A 60 9.74 1.39 -14.67
C ASN A 60 8.58 1.18 -13.68
N ARG A 61 8.24 -0.06 -13.37
CA ARG A 61 7.10 -0.45 -12.56
C ARG A 61 7.41 -0.67 -11.07
N PHE A 62 8.56 -0.22 -10.58
CA PHE A 62 8.92 -0.28 -9.18
C PHE A 62 8.53 1.01 -8.46
N ALA A 63 7.83 0.86 -7.33
CA ALA A 63 7.47 1.98 -6.48
C ALA A 63 8.06 1.83 -5.07
N MET A 64 8.30 2.94 -4.38
CA MET A 64 8.53 2.98 -2.95
C MET A 64 7.19 3.08 -2.23
N ALA A 65 6.87 2.10 -1.37
CA ALA A 65 5.68 2.16 -0.51
C ALA A 65 5.81 3.27 0.55
N PRO A 66 4.70 3.93 0.93
CA PRO A 66 4.72 4.95 1.98
C PRO A 66 5.10 4.34 3.34
N MET A 67 6.10 4.91 3.98
CA MET A 67 6.61 4.49 5.29
C MET A 67 6.96 5.70 6.14
N THR A 68 6.38 5.82 7.32
CA THR A 68 6.65 6.90 8.27
C THR A 68 8.12 6.95 8.65
N ARG A 69 8.77 8.11 8.47
CA ARG A 69 10.19 8.33 8.73
C ARG A 69 10.45 9.24 9.92
N GLU A 70 9.48 10.12 10.23
CA GLU A 70 9.57 11.08 11.34
C GLU A 70 10.80 12.02 11.27
N MET A 71 11.16 12.44 10.06
CA MET A 71 12.30 13.33 9.81
C MET A 71 11.90 14.80 9.70
N SER A 72 10.66 15.15 10.09
CA SER A 72 10.08 16.49 9.96
C SER A 72 9.68 17.07 11.32
N PRO A 73 10.62 17.44 12.20
CA PRO A 73 10.34 17.77 13.59
C PRO A 73 9.40 18.97 13.80
N THR A 74 9.22 19.80 12.77
CA THR A 74 8.28 20.94 12.77
C THR A 74 7.07 20.72 11.87
N GLY A 75 6.88 19.50 11.35
CA GLY A 75 5.89 19.19 10.32
C GLY A 75 6.28 19.67 8.92
N VAL A 76 7.48 20.24 8.75
CA VAL A 76 8.03 20.70 7.48
C VAL A 76 9.13 19.72 7.06
N PRO A 77 9.10 19.19 5.81
CA PRO A 77 10.18 18.34 5.31
C PRO A 77 11.54 19.04 5.38
N THR A 78 12.54 18.28 5.80
CA THR A 78 13.93 18.74 5.95
C THR A 78 14.78 18.28 4.77
N LEU A 79 16.05 18.68 4.75
CA LEU A 79 17.03 18.14 3.80
C LEU A 79 17.25 16.64 3.95
N GLU A 80 17.03 16.09 5.15
CA GLU A 80 17.10 14.66 5.39
C GLU A 80 15.95 13.90 4.68
N ASN A 81 14.73 14.48 4.65
CA ASN A 81 13.64 13.96 3.81
C ASN A 81 14.01 14.00 2.33
N ALA A 82 14.56 15.12 1.84
CA ALA A 82 14.96 15.27 0.44
C ALA A 82 16.03 14.22 0.06
N GLU A 83 17.06 14.07 0.86
CA GLU A 83 18.11 13.06 0.69
C GLU A 83 17.56 11.64 0.70
N HIS A 84 16.66 11.35 1.64
CA HIS A 84 16.02 10.04 1.74
C HIS A 84 15.32 9.65 0.44
N TYR A 85 14.53 10.52 -0.18
CA TYR A 85 13.82 10.22 -1.42
C TYR A 85 14.77 10.25 -2.63
N ARG A 86 15.70 11.22 -2.70
CA ARG A 86 16.69 11.33 -3.77
C ARG A 86 17.51 10.06 -3.95
N LEU A 87 18.04 9.47 -2.88
CA LEU A 87 18.83 8.24 -2.94
C LEU A 87 18.06 7.06 -3.57
N ARG A 88 16.75 6.96 -3.34
CA ARG A 88 15.92 5.90 -3.95
C ARG A 88 15.59 6.19 -5.41
N ALA A 89 15.46 7.46 -5.76
CA ALA A 89 15.34 7.88 -7.15
C ALA A 89 16.62 7.57 -7.94
N GLU A 90 17.81 7.87 -7.39
CA GLU A 90 19.10 7.46 -7.96
C GLU A 90 19.24 5.94 -8.03
N GLY A 91 18.64 5.21 -7.09
CA GLY A 91 18.50 3.75 -7.11
C GLY A 91 17.52 3.21 -8.14
N GLU A 92 17.03 4.06 -9.03
CA GLU A 92 16.14 3.73 -10.15
C GLU A 92 14.70 3.32 -9.75
N VAL A 93 14.22 3.68 -8.58
CA VAL A 93 12.79 3.52 -8.25
C VAL A 93 11.96 4.41 -9.18
N GLY A 94 10.96 3.85 -9.88
CA GLY A 94 10.15 4.59 -10.85
C GLY A 94 9.17 5.57 -10.21
N LEU A 95 8.55 5.18 -9.09
CA LEU A 95 7.59 6.01 -8.34
C LEU A 95 7.94 6.04 -6.86
N LEU A 96 8.04 7.23 -6.27
CA LEU A 96 8.18 7.39 -4.84
C LEU A 96 6.86 7.85 -4.23
N ILE A 97 6.29 7.06 -3.32
CA ILE A 97 5.15 7.48 -2.51
C ILE A 97 5.71 7.92 -1.16
N THR A 98 5.51 9.18 -0.79
CA THR A 98 6.08 9.71 0.44
C THR A 98 5.52 9.00 1.68
N GLU A 99 6.17 9.15 2.83
CA GLU A 99 5.50 8.88 4.10
C GLU A 99 4.18 9.65 4.18
N GLY A 100 3.25 9.16 5.03
CA GLY A 100 1.98 9.87 5.22
C GLY A 100 2.22 11.32 5.65
N ALA A 101 1.67 12.26 4.90
CA ALA A 101 1.68 13.68 5.20
C ALA A 101 0.29 14.10 5.73
N TYR A 102 0.26 14.74 6.90
CA TYR A 102 -1.01 15.17 7.45
C TYR A 102 -1.62 16.30 6.63
N ILE A 103 -2.90 16.15 6.29
CA ILE A 103 -3.71 17.24 5.74
C ILE A 103 -3.95 18.31 6.81
N ALA A 104 -4.42 19.52 6.43
CA ALA A 104 -4.82 20.55 7.36
C ALA A 104 -5.88 20.04 8.35
N GLY A 105 -5.81 20.52 9.58
CA GLY A 105 -6.74 20.14 10.65
C GLY A 105 -6.04 19.83 11.96
N THR A 106 -6.63 20.25 13.08
CA THR A 106 -6.04 20.09 14.40
C THR A 106 -6.03 18.64 14.89
N ALA A 107 -6.92 17.79 14.35
CA ALA A 107 -7.07 16.38 14.70
C ALA A 107 -6.44 15.42 13.67
N SER A 108 -5.81 15.91 12.59
CA SER A 108 -5.33 15.08 11.49
C SER A 108 -4.14 14.19 11.85
N GLY A 109 -3.34 14.58 12.85
CA GLY A 109 -2.07 13.93 13.19
C GLY A 109 -1.95 13.49 14.64
N HIS A 110 -0.96 12.63 14.93
CA HIS A 110 -0.66 12.12 16.28
C HIS A 110 0.85 12.04 16.59
N ARG A 111 1.73 12.34 15.63
CA ARG A 111 3.20 12.33 15.80
C ARG A 111 3.78 13.66 15.34
N VAL A 112 4.63 14.25 16.18
CA VAL A 112 5.16 15.62 15.96
C VAL A 112 6.12 15.73 14.80
N SER A 113 6.85 14.67 14.49
CA SER A 113 7.89 14.66 13.46
C SER A 113 7.44 14.11 12.10
N VAL A 114 6.14 13.93 11.91
CA VAL A 114 5.54 13.58 10.62
C VAL A 114 5.26 14.86 9.82
N PRO A 115 5.59 14.88 8.53
CA PRO A 115 5.37 16.06 7.72
C PRO A 115 3.87 16.35 7.52
N HIS A 116 3.56 17.62 7.30
CA HIS A 116 2.25 18.08 6.87
C HIS A 116 2.28 18.44 5.39
N LEU A 117 1.15 18.37 4.71
CA LEU A 117 0.99 18.97 3.39
C LEU A 117 0.06 20.19 3.50
N THR A 118 0.68 21.31 3.81
CA THR A 118 0.03 22.61 4.06
C THR A 118 0.88 23.73 3.44
N PRO A 119 0.38 24.94 3.24
CA PRO A 119 1.16 26.05 2.71
C PRO A 119 2.48 26.31 3.47
N ARG A 120 2.50 26.07 4.79
CA ARG A 120 3.70 26.21 5.62
C ARG A 120 4.82 25.25 5.23
N SER A 121 4.50 24.05 4.74
CA SER A 121 5.46 23.00 4.39
C SER A 121 5.80 22.96 2.88
N ALA A 122 5.21 23.84 2.08
CA ALA A 122 5.30 23.80 0.63
C ALA A 122 6.75 23.88 0.11
N ASP A 123 7.59 24.75 0.69
CA ASP A 123 8.98 24.93 0.23
C ASP A 123 9.84 23.69 0.52
N GLY A 124 9.67 23.07 1.69
CA GLY A 124 10.33 21.80 2.01
C GLY A 124 9.93 20.68 1.04
N TRP A 125 8.67 20.61 0.67
CA TRP A 125 8.21 19.65 -0.33
C TRP A 125 8.71 19.95 -1.74
N ARG A 126 8.82 21.23 -2.15
CA ARG A 126 9.39 21.59 -3.45
C ARG A 126 10.83 21.10 -3.59
N GLN A 127 11.64 21.20 -2.54
CA GLN A 127 13.00 20.68 -2.54
C GLN A 127 13.00 19.16 -2.75
N VAL A 128 12.15 18.42 -2.02
CA VAL A 128 11.99 16.97 -2.19
C VAL A 128 11.62 16.60 -3.62
N VAL A 129 10.61 17.26 -4.19
CA VAL A 129 10.13 17.01 -5.57
C VAL A 129 11.22 17.29 -6.59
N GLN A 130 11.92 18.42 -6.48
CA GLN A 130 12.99 18.81 -7.38
C GLN A 130 14.13 17.80 -7.39
N ASP A 131 14.58 17.34 -6.21
CA ASP A 131 15.66 16.37 -6.08
C ASP A 131 15.29 15.01 -6.67
N VAL A 132 14.05 14.57 -6.48
CA VAL A 132 13.55 13.31 -7.04
C VAL A 132 13.39 13.38 -8.55
N HIS A 133 12.85 14.48 -9.08
CA HIS A 133 12.72 14.71 -10.53
C HIS A 133 14.08 14.81 -11.21
N ALA A 134 15.06 15.50 -10.58
CA ALA A 134 16.43 15.58 -11.09
C ALA A 134 17.09 14.19 -11.21
N ALA A 135 16.70 13.24 -10.35
CA ALA A 135 17.14 11.84 -10.42
C ALA A 135 16.27 10.95 -11.36
N GLY A 136 15.28 11.55 -12.06
CA GLY A 136 14.49 10.90 -13.11
C GLY A 136 13.37 9.99 -12.60
N SER A 137 12.84 10.21 -11.41
CA SER A 137 11.71 9.45 -10.83
C SER A 137 10.48 10.34 -10.62
N ALA A 138 9.29 9.73 -10.66
CA ALA A 138 8.06 10.38 -10.24
C ALA A 138 7.89 10.30 -8.72
N ILE A 139 7.15 11.27 -8.14
CA ILE A 139 6.86 11.31 -6.71
C ILE A 139 5.45 11.81 -6.44
N ILE A 140 4.74 11.14 -5.50
CA ILE A 140 3.42 11.53 -5.02
C ILE A 140 3.38 11.57 -3.49
N PRO A 141 2.65 12.50 -2.85
CA PRO A 141 2.47 12.49 -1.40
C PRO A 141 1.33 11.55 -1.02
N GLN A 142 1.47 10.84 0.12
CA GLN A 142 0.34 10.16 0.74
C GLN A 142 -0.40 11.12 1.67
N LEU A 143 -1.63 11.49 1.33
CA LEU A 143 -2.48 12.36 2.14
C LEU A 143 -3.11 11.57 3.29
N TRP A 144 -2.93 12.04 4.51
CA TRP A 144 -3.22 11.27 5.71
C TRP A 144 -4.00 12.03 6.78
N HIS A 145 -5.01 11.36 7.35
CA HIS A 145 -5.72 11.74 8.57
C HIS A 145 -5.88 10.49 9.44
N VAL A 146 -5.34 10.54 10.64
CA VAL A 146 -5.22 9.34 11.52
C VAL A 146 -6.53 8.88 12.15
N GLY A 147 -7.53 9.76 12.22
CA GLY A 147 -8.83 9.42 12.79
C GLY A 147 -8.75 9.03 14.28
N ALA A 148 -9.46 7.98 14.65
CA ALA A 148 -9.48 7.42 16.00
C ALA A 148 -8.09 7.03 16.54
N LEU A 149 -7.14 6.68 15.66
CA LEU A 149 -5.77 6.31 16.07
C LEU A 149 -4.97 7.48 16.65
N ARG A 150 -5.48 8.71 16.56
CA ARG A 150 -4.95 9.85 17.30
C ARG A 150 -4.96 9.60 18.82
N GLY A 151 -6.00 8.94 19.34
CA GLY A 151 -6.21 8.80 20.77
C GLY A 151 -6.47 10.13 21.48
N THR A 152 -6.69 10.08 22.77
CA THR A 152 -6.96 11.25 23.63
C THR A 152 -5.69 11.90 24.19
N THR A 153 -4.54 11.24 24.08
CA THR A 153 -3.25 11.66 24.66
C THR A 153 -2.22 12.06 23.60
N SER A 154 -2.67 12.42 22.40
CA SER A 154 -1.77 12.81 21.31
C SER A 154 -0.91 14.02 21.69
N PRO A 155 0.41 13.98 21.42
CA PRO A 155 1.30 15.13 21.62
C PRO A 155 1.10 16.22 20.57
N VAL A 156 0.46 15.91 19.44
CA VAL A 156 0.12 16.88 18.38
C VAL A 156 -1.17 17.58 18.80
N ASN A 157 -1.15 18.90 18.99
CA ASN A 157 -2.29 19.70 19.46
C ASN A 157 -2.95 19.06 20.71
N PRO A 158 -2.27 19.06 21.87
CA PRO A 158 -2.81 18.46 23.09
C PRO A 158 -4.18 19.03 23.44
N GLY A 159 -5.09 18.17 23.92
CA GLY A 159 -6.45 18.56 24.28
C GLY A 159 -7.46 18.58 23.11
N VAL A 160 -7.01 18.46 21.87
CA VAL A 160 -7.93 18.30 20.73
C VAL A 160 -8.46 16.87 20.70
N ALA A 161 -9.77 16.72 20.67
CA ALA A 161 -10.44 15.43 20.60
C ALA A 161 -10.12 14.68 19.28
N PRO A 162 -9.99 13.36 19.30
CA PRO A 162 -9.87 12.56 18.08
C PRO A 162 -11.16 12.62 17.26
N GLN A 163 -11.04 12.61 15.96
CA GLN A 163 -12.15 12.52 15.01
C GLN A 163 -12.33 11.08 14.56
N SER A 164 -13.56 10.56 14.65
CA SER A 164 -13.91 9.24 14.16
C SER A 164 -15.37 9.20 13.71
N PRO A 165 -15.77 8.27 12.82
CA PRO A 165 -17.15 8.23 12.32
C PRO A 165 -18.21 8.21 13.43
N SER A 166 -17.97 7.44 14.48
CA SER A 166 -18.98 7.11 15.49
C SER A 166 -18.55 7.40 16.94
N GLY A 167 -17.47 8.15 17.15
CA GLY A 167 -16.97 8.47 18.49
C GLY A 167 -16.37 7.26 19.23
N ILE A 168 -15.95 6.24 18.50
CA ILE A 168 -15.35 5.00 19.04
C ILE A 168 -13.96 4.76 18.46
N ASP A 169 -13.14 4.02 19.19
CA ASP A 169 -11.85 3.52 18.73
C ASP A 169 -12.01 2.26 17.84
N LEU A 170 -10.88 1.67 17.40
CA LEU A 170 -10.88 0.46 16.58
C LEU A 170 -11.40 -0.78 17.34
N ASP A 171 -11.47 -0.73 18.66
CA ASP A 171 -12.01 -1.79 19.51
C ASP A 171 -13.52 -1.64 19.74
N GLY A 172 -14.11 -0.52 19.32
CA GLY A 172 -15.49 -0.16 19.58
C GLY A 172 -15.70 0.49 20.95
N LYS A 173 -14.61 0.88 21.65
CA LYS A 173 -14.71 1.57 22.93
C LYS A 173 -14.99 3.06 22.72
N PRO A 174 -15.72 3.71 23.60
CA PRO A 174 -15.96 5.15 23.54
C PRO A 174 -14.64 5.92 23.48
N LEU A 175 -14.53 6.85 22.53
CA LEU A 175 -13.36 7.71 22.31
C LEU A 175 -13.72 9.20 22.39
N GLY A 176 -14.95 9.55 22.13
CA GLY A 176 -15.45 10.93 22.12
C GLY A 176 -16.82 11.01 21.46
N GLN A 177 -17.12 12.17 20.88
CA GLN A 177 -18.35 12.34 20.10
C GLN A 177 -18.12 11.88 18.64
N PRO A 178 -19.15 11.35 17.97
CA PRO A 178 -19.12 11.15 16.52
C PRO A 178 -18.84 12.48 15.82
N MET A 179 -18.07 12.43 14.72
CA MET A 179 -17.89 13.59 13.85
C MET A 179 -19.24 14.18 13.44
N THR A 180 -19.39 15.50 13.54
CA THR A 180 -20.50 16.23 12.94
C THR A 180 -20.39 16.28 11.43
N THR A 181 -21.47 16.58 10.72
CA THR A 181 -21.43 16.79 9.26
C THR A 181 -20.45 17.90 8.89
N ALA A 182 -20.44 19.01 9.63
CA ALA A 182 -19.52 20.12 9.39
C ALA A 182 -18.02 19.71 9.54
N GLU A 183 -17.70 18.85 10.50
CA GLU A 183 -16.33 18.29 10.63
C GLU A 183 -15.97 17.36 9.48
N ILE A 184 -16.93 16.55 8.99
CA ILE A 184 -16.74 15.71 7.81
C ILE A 184 -16.48 16.58 6.59
N ASP A 185 -17.30 17.61 6.36
CA ASP A 185 -17.16 18.54 5.22
C ASP A 185 -15.81 19.29 5.29
N ALA A 186 -15.37 19.71 6.47
CA ALA A 186 -14.06 20.34 6.67
C ALA A 186 -12.89 19.40 6.32
N VAL A 187 -12.99 18.12 6.70
CA VAL A 187 -11.98 17.12 6.34
C VAL A 187 -11.97 16.85 4.84
N ILE A 188 -13.13 16.74 4.19
CA ILE A 188 -13.23 16.59 2.73
C ILE A 188 -12.53 17.75 2.01
N SER A 189 -12.81 19.00 2.45
CA SER A 189 -12.16 20.20 1.91
C SER A 189 -10.64 20.16 2.13
N SER A 190 -10.18 19.74 3.31
CA SER A 190 -8.75 19.65 3.62
C SER A 190 -7.99 18.64 2.73
N PHE A 191 -8.61 17.52 2.35
CA PHE A 191 -8.03 16.59 1.35
C PHE A 191 -7.93 17.25 -0.01
N ALA A 192 -8.95 17.95 -0.48
CA ALA A 192 -8.96 18.65 -1.76
C ALA A 192 -7.93 19.77 -1.81
N GLU A 193 -7.82 20.58 -0.76
CA GLU A 193 -6.83 21.65 -0.63
C GLU A 193 -5.39 21.09 -0.63
N ALA A 194 -5.16 19.98 0.09
CA ALA A 194 -3.86 19.32 0.12
C ALA A 194 -3.48 18.77 -1.26
N ALA A 195 -4.43 18.18 -2.00
CA ALA A 195 -4.20 17.69 -3.34
C ALA A 195 -3.89 18.82 -4.35
N ALA A 196 -4.64 19.92 -4.29
CA ALA A 196 -4.37 21.10 -5.10
C ALA A 196 -2.98 21.70 -4.81
N LEU A 197 -2.60 21.74 -3.53
CA LEU A 197 -1.26 22.19 -3.13
C LEU A 197 -0.18 21.24 -3.63
N ALA A 198 -0.41 19.92 -3.57
CA ALA A 198 0.52 18.93 -4.14
C ALA A 198 0.78 19.20 -5.63
N GLN A 199 -0.29 19.42 -6.40
CA GLN A 199 -0.17 19.76 -7.82
C GLN A 199 0.61 21.08 -8.03
N GLN A 200 0.36 22.12 -7.24
CA GLN A 200 1.07 23.41 -7.29
C GLN A 200 2.56 23.29 -6.91
N ILE A 201 2.91 22.37 -6.01
CA ILE A 201 4.30 22.09 -5.63
C ILE A 201 5.05 21.41 -6.77
N GLY A 202 4.35 20.64 -7.62
CA GLY A 202 4.91 19.89 -8.74
C GLY A 202 4.97 18.38 -8.52
N PHE A 203 4.20 17.83 -7.56
CA PHE A 203 4.03 16.38 -7.45
C PHE A 203 3.30 15.81 -8.67
N ASP A 204 3.55 14.55 -8.99
CA ASP A 204 3.01 13.85 -10.16
C ASP A 204 1.63 13.21 -9.95
N GLY A 205 1.06 13.33 -8.77
CA GLY A 205 -0.23 12.78 -8.38
C GLY A 205 -0.39 12.84 -6.86
N VAL A 206 -1.42 12.19 -6.30
CA VAL A 206 -1.61 12.03 -4.86
C VAL A 206 -2.05 10.60 -4.54
N GLU A 207 -1.67 10.11 -3.34
CA GLU A 207 -2.25 8.89 -2.76
C GLU A 207 -3.14 9.26 -1.57
N LEU A 208 -4.39 8.79 -1.56
CA LEU A 208 -5.33 8.93 -0.46
C LEU A 208 -5.20 7.73 0.48
N HIS A 209 -4.89 7.97 1.75
CA HIS A 209 -4.68 6.91 2.73
C HIS A 209 -6.00 6.39 3.30
N GLY A 210 -6.63 5.44 2.61
CA GLY A 210 -7.87 4.77 3.01
C GLY A 210 -7.66 3.35 3.57
N ALA A 211 -6.55 3.12 4.29
CA ALA A 211 -6.14 1.82 4.78
C ALA A 211 -5.80 1.82 6.28
N HIS A 212 -5.55 0.64 6.84
CA HIS A 212 -4.90 0.37 8.14
C HIS A 212 -5.64 0.88 9.38
N GLY A 213 -6.94 1.19 9.26
CA GLY A 213 -7.73 1.70 10.38
C GLY A 213 -7.61 3.21 10.57
N TYR A 214 -7.10 3.98 9.58
CA TYR A 214 -7.12 5.44 9.60
C TYR A 214 -8.48 6.01 9.16
N LEU A 215 -8.65 7.32 9.15
CA LEU A 215 -9.99 7.94 9.07
C LEU A 215 -10.83 7.43 7.89
N LEU A 216 -10.32 7.44 6.67
CA LEU A 216 -11.09 6.98 5.50
C LEU A 216 -11.46 5.49 5.61
N ASP A 217 -10.54 4.66 6.11
CA ASP A 217 -10.79 3.25 6.38
C ASP A 217 -11.80 3.04 7.51
N GLN A 218 -11.80 3.90 8.54
CA GLN A 218 -12.81 3.85 9.61
C GLN A 218 -14.23 4.08 9.11
N PHE A 219 -14.41 4.90 8.06
CA PHE A 219 -15.70 5.05 7.39
C PHE A 219 -16.06 3.82 6.56
N LEU A 220 -15.09 3.18 5.90
CA LEU A 220 -15.29 1.95 5.12
C LEU A 220 -15.58 0.71 5.99
N TRP A 221 -15.15 0.70 7.23
CA TRP A 221 -15.22 -0.46 8.10
C TRP A 221 -16.44 -0.43 9.01
N GLU A 222 -17.34 -1.40 8.86
CA GLU A 222 -18.60 -1.47 9.60
C GLU A 222 -18.44 -1.52 11.12
N ARG A 223 -17.29 -2.00 11.61
CA ARG A 223 -16.99 -2.02 13.04
C ARG A 223 -16.89 -0.61 13.64
N THR A 224 -16.32 0.32 12.91
CA THR A 224 -16.06 1.70 13.35
C THR A 224 -17.09 2.70 12.84
N ASN A 225 -17.75 2.42 11.70
CA ASN A 225 -18.83 3.26 11.18
C ASN A 225 -20.20 2.70 11.59
N LYS A 226 -20.71 3.19 12.70
CA LYS A 226 -22.05 2.86 13.26
C LYS A 226 -23.05 4.00 13.06
N ARG A 227 -22.75 4.93 12.13
CA ARG A 227 -23.61 6.08 11.87
C ARG A 227 -24.92 5.67 11.24
N SER A 228 -25.97 6.45 11.52
CA SER A 228 -27.19 6.50 10.73
C SER A 228 -27.12 7.63 9.68
N GLY A 229 -28.07 7.66 8.75
CA GLY A 229 -28.15 8.68 7.72
C GLY A 229 -27.10 8.52 6.62
N ALA A 230 -26.82 9.59 5.88
CA ALA A 230 -26.02 9.57 4.67
C ALA A 230 -24.61 8.97 4.87
N TYR A 231 -23.91 9.36 5.93
CA TYR A 231 -22.56 8.88 6.24
C TYR A 231 -22.53 7.51 6.95
N GLY A 232 -23.67 6.90 7.21
CA GLY A 232 -23.81 5.49 7.57
C GLY A 232 -23.54 4.56 6.36
N GLN A 233 -23.73 5.07 5.14
CA GLN A 233 -23.27 4.40 3.94
C GLN A 233 -21.74 4.46 3.91
N ARG A 234 -21.09 3.32 4.10
CA ARG A 234 -19.66 3.22 4.39
C ARG A 234 -18.75 3.79 3.31
N THR A 235 -19.15 3.81 2.05
CA THR A 235 -18.36 4.40 0.95
C THR A 235 -18.57 5.90 0.78
N ARG A 236 -19.59 6.50 1.43
CA ARG A 236 -20.01 7.87 1.18
C ARG A 236 -18.88 8.89 1.40
N MET A 237 -18.26 8.89 2.56
CA MET A 237 -17.21 9.87 2.88
C MET A 237 -15.95 9.69 2.00
N PRO A 238 -15.38 8.47 1.82
CA PRO A 238 -14.28 8.27 0.88
C PRO A 238 -14.60 8.70 -0.55
N VAL A 239 -15.79 8.43 -1.05
CA VAL A 239 -16.26 8.86 -2.38
C VAL A 239 -16.31 10.38 -2.49
N GLU A 240 -16.83 11.07 -1.48
CA GLU A 240 -16.87 12.54 -1.47
C GLU A 240 -15.47 13.15 -1.40
N VAL A 241 -14.53 12.54 -0.67
CA VAL A 241 -13.12 12.94 -0.69
C VAL A 241 -12.53 12.79 -2.09
N VAL A 242 -12.71 11.63 -2.75
CA VAL A 242 -12.20 11.42 -4.11
C VAL A 242 -12.80 12.44 -5.09
N LYS A 243 -14.10 12.70 -5.04
CA LYS A 243 -14.77 13.70 -5.89
C LYS A 243 -14.26 15.11 -5.65
N ALA A 244 -14.07 15.49 -4.40
CA ALA A 244 -13.55 16.82 -4.05
C ALA A 244 -12.09 16.99 -4.51
N VAL A 245 -11.26 15.97 -4.34
CA VAL A 245 -9.89 15.95 -4.86
C VAL A 245 -9.89 16.04 -6.38
N ARG A 246 -10.68 15.21 -7.07
CA ARG A 246 -10.79 15.23 -8.54
C ARG A 246 -11.23 16.60 -9.06
N SER A 247 -12.21 17.22 -8.40
CA SER A 247 -12.66 18.58 -8.74
C SER A 247 -11.56 19.63 -8.56
N ALA A 248 -10.69 19.46 -7.56
CA ALA A 248 -9.62 20.42 -7.26
C ALA A 248 -8.41 20.30 -8.19
N VAL A 249 -8.08 19.08 -8.66
CA VAL A 249 -6.85 18.82 -9.45
C VAL A 249 -7.11 18.59 -10.94
N GLY A 250 -8.37 18.51 -11.38
CA GLY A 250 -8.73 18.25 -12.78
C GLY A 250 -8.57 16.78 -13.20
N GLU A 251 -8.85 16.49 -14.49
CA GLU A 251 -8.97 15.12 -15.00
C GLU A 251 -7.62 14.40 -15.19
N ASP A 252 -6.53 15.14 -15.42
CA ASP A 252 -5.25 14.56 -15.81
C ASP A 252 -4.33 14.24 -14.62
N PHE A 253 -4.58 14.80 -13.45
CA PHE A 253 -3.77 14.55 -12.27
C PHE A 253 -4.13 13.21 -11.62
N ALA A 254 -3.16 12.33 -11.40
CA ALA A 254 -3.39 10.97 -10.93
C ALA A 254 -3.85 10.92 -9.47
N ILE A 255 -4.93 10.18 -9.22
CA ILE A 255 -5.43 9.88 -7.87
C ILE A 255 -5.25 8.40 -7.59
N VAL A 256 -4.38 8.07 -6.64
CA VAL A 256 -4.19 6.73 -6.11
C VAL A 256 -5.03 6.58 -4.84
N PHE A 257 -5.77 5.48 -4.70
CA PHE A 257 -6.49 5.17 -3.47
C PHE A 257 -5.89 3.93 -2.80
N ARG A 258 -5.29 4.12 -1.63
CA ARG A 258 -4.75 3.02 -0.84
C ARG A 258 -5.80 2.49 0.12
N PHE A 259 -6.04 1.18 0.08
CA PHE A 259 -6.92 0.50 1.00
C PHE A 259 -6.31 -0.79 1.55
N SER A 260 -6.89 -1.35 2.60
CA SER A 260 -6.48 -2.65 3.15
C SER A 260 -7.66 -3.42 3.69
N GLN A 261 -7.61 -4.73 3.62
CA GLN A 261 -8.51 -5.57 4.40
C GLN A 261 -8.15 -5.47 5.89
N TRP A 262 -6.91 -5.74 6.25
CA TRP A 262 -6.41 -5.71 7.62
C TRP A 262 -6.28 -4.28 8.18
N LYS A 263 -6.28 -4.16 9.51
CA LYS A 263 -6.11 -2.91 10.25
C LYS A 263 -4.84 -2.95 11.10
N ALA A 264 -4.32 -1.79 11.48
CA ALA A 264 -3.20 -1.69 12.41
C ALA A 264 -3.49 -2.53 13.67
N SER A 265 -2.57 -3.43 14.01
CA SER A 265 -2.66 -4.39 15.12
C SER A 265 -3.79 -5.44 15.02
N ARG A 266 -4.59 -5.44 13.93
CA ARG A 266 -5.74 -6.32 13.71
C ARG A 266 -5.70 -6.96 12.34
N TYR A 267 -4.87 -7.98 12.19
CA TYR A 267 -4.55 -8.57 10.89
C TYR A 267 -5.60 -9.53 10.33
N LYS A 268 -6.59 -9.94 11.15
CA LYS A 268 -7.71 -10.79 10.72
C LYS A 268 -8.95 -10.01 10.29
N GLU A 269 -8.96 -8.71 10.53
CA GLU A 269 -10.11 -7.90 10.17
C GLU A 269 -10.18 -7.69 8.66
N GLN A 270 -11.40 -7.49 8.17
CA GLN A 270 -11.68 -7.30 6.75
C GLN A 270 -12.73 -6.21 6.57
N ILE A 271 -12.62 -5.46 5.47
CA ILE A 271 -13.68 -4.53 5.00
C ILE A 271 -14.69 -5.24 4.10
N ALA A 272 -14.28 -6.36 3.50
CA ALA A 272 -15.09 -7.20 2.62
C ALA A 272 -14.74 -8.68 2.84
N ALA A 273 -15.74 -9.52 3.03
CA ALA A 273 -15.58 -10.97 3.22
C ALA A 273 -15.67 -11.76 1.91
N THR A 274 -16.15 -11.13 0.85
CA THR A 274 -16.36 -11.73 -0.48
C THR A 274 -15.91 -10.76 -1.59
N PRO A 275 -15.60 -11.28 -2.81
CA PRO A 275 -15.31 -10.43 -3.97
C PRO A 275 -16.42 -9.43 -4.27
N ARG A 276 -17.69 -9.83 -4.13
CA ARG A 276 -18.83 -8.94 -4.36
C ARG A 276 -18.90 -7.80 -3.34
N GLU A 277 -18.60 -8.06 -2.08
CA GLU A 277 -18.52 -7.01 -1.07
C GLU A 277 -17.36 -6.07 -1.34
N LEU A 278 -16.23 -6.59 -1.83
CA LEU A 278 -15.10 -5.76 -2.24
C LEU A 278 -15.46 -4.88 -3.43
N GLU A 279 -16.16 -5.43 -4.43
CA GLU A 279 -16.69 -4.67 -5.58
C GLU A 279 -17.60 -3.52 -5.12
N ASN A 280 -18.52 -3.78 -4.17
CA ASN A 280 -19.40 -2.75 -3.61
C ASN A 280 -18.66 -1.62 -2.90
N VAL A 281 -17.42 -1.87 -2.45
CA VAL A 281 -16.54 -0.83 -1.89
C VAL A 281 -15.78 -0.09 -2.97
N LEU A 282 -15.23 -0.79 -3.97
CA LEU A 282 -14.32 -0.21 -4.95
C LEU A 282 -15.04 0.48 -6.11
N ALA A 283 -16.15 -0.06 -6.61
CA ALA A 283 -16.86 0.50 -7.75
C ALA A 283 -17.29 1.98 -7.55
N PRO A 284 -17.86 2.38 -6.39
CA PRO A 284 -18.17 3.79 -6.17
C PRO A 284 -16.93 4.71 -6.14
N LEU A 285 -15.75 4.20 -5.79
CA LEU A 285 -14.50 4.94 -5.82
C LEU A 285 -13.97 5.08 -7.26
N VAL A 286 -14.16 4.06 -8.10
CA VAL A 286 -13.90 4.14 -9.56
C VAL A 286 -14.75 5.24 -10.18
N ASP A 287 -16.06 5.22 -9.91
CA ASP A 287 -17.02 6.21 -10.41
C ASP A 287 -16.72 7.64 -9.91
N ALA A 288 -16.12 7.75 -8.74
CA ALA A 288 -15.69 9.03 -8.16
C ALA A 288 -14.41 9.60 -8.80
N GLY A 289 -13.62 8.78 -9.53
CA GLY A 289 -12.45 9.24 -10.26
C GLY A 289 -11.10 8.72 -9.73
N VAL A 290 -11.07 7.58 -9.04
CA VAL A 290 -9.80 6.89 -8.73
C VAL A 290 -9.19 6.31 -10.01
N ASP A 291 -7.90 6.60 -10.24
CA ASP A 291 -7.14 6.12 -11.40
C ASP A 291 -6.36 4.85 -11.11
N VAL A 292 -5.83 4.75 -9.88
CA VAL A 292 -4.97 3.64 -9.45
C VAL A 292 -5.39 3.16 -8.06
N PHE A 293 -5.49 1.86 -7.86
CA PHE A 293 -5.68 1.27 -6.53
C PHE A 293 -4.37 0.72 -5.97
N HIS A 294 -4.16 0.92 -4.66
CA HIS A 294 -3.01 0.40 -3.92
C HIS A 294 -3.48 -0.51 -2.77
N PRO A 295 -3.91 -1.76 -3.08
CA PRO A 295 -4.29 -2.72 -2.05
C PRO A 295 -3.10 -3.09 -1.18
N SER A 296 -3.14 -2.66 0.08
CA SER A 296 -2.07 -2.94 1.04
C SER A 296 -2.22 -4.33 1.63
N THR A 297 -1.26 -5.21 1.36
CA THR A 297 -1.19 -6.55 1.94
C THR A 297 0.06 -6.73 2.79
N ARG A 298 0.08 -7.76 3.64
CA ARG A 298 1.29 -8.17 4.38
C ARG A 298 2.17 -9.10 3.54
N ARG A 299 1.54 -9.84 2.61
CA ARG A 299 2.17 -10.77 1.67
C ARG A 299 1.42 -10.71 0.35
N HIS A 300 2.06 -10.27 -0.71
CA HIS A 300 1.44 -10.03 -2.02
C HIS A 300 0.90 -11.30 -2.70
N TRP A 301 1.42 -12.47 -2.32
CA TRP A 301 1.11 -13.76 -2.96
C TRP A 301 -0.02 -14.54 -2.27
N LEU A 302 -0.58 -14.05 -1.15
CA LEU A 302 -1.66 -14.76 -0.47
C LEU A 302 -2.99 -14.56 -1.19
N PRO A 303 -3.76 -15.66 -1.39
CA PRO A 303 -5.13 -15.55 -1.86
C PRO A 303 -5.99 -14.76 -0.86
N GLU A 304 -6.80 -13.82 -1.39
CA GLU A 304 -7.68 -13.02 -0.52
C GLU A 304 -9.00 -13.72 -0.22
N PHE A 305 -9.63 -14.29 -1.23
CA PHE A 305 -10.90 -15.01 -1.10
C PHE A 305 -10.76 -16.46 -1.58
N PRO A 306 -10.09 -17.32 -0.79
CA PRO A 306 -9.71 -18.67 -1.24
C PRO A 306 -10.88 -19.62 -1.49
N LYS A 307 -12.08 -19.27 -1.04
CA LYS A 307 -13.30 -20.03 -1.34
C LYS A 307 -13.86 -19.72 -2.72
N ASP A 308 -13.61 -18.52 -3.21
CA ASP A 308 -14.04 -18.07 -4.54
C ASP A 308 -12.98 -18.37 -5.60
N ASP A 309 -11.71 -18.06 -5.29
CA ASP A 309 -10.55 -18.44 -6.10
C ASP A 309 -9.31 -18.59 -5.20
N PRO A 310 -8.73 -19.81 -5.11
CA PRO A 310 -7.61 -20.09 -4.21
C PRO A 310 -6.26 -19.54 -4.72
N THR A 311 -6.23 -18.86 -5.87
CA THR A 311 -5.00 -18.35 -6.50
C THR A 311 -4.90 -16.84 -6.50
N LEU A 312 -6.02 -16.12 -6.48
CA LEU A 312 -6.04 -14.68 -6.68
C LEU A 312 -5.70 -13.89 -5.40
N SER A 313 -4.66 -13.09 -5.49
CA SER A 313 -4.28 -12.12 -4.46
C SER A 313 -5.29 -10.95 -4.37
N LEU A 314 -5.19 -10.14 -3.31
CA LEU A 314 -6.00 -8.91 -3.21
C LEU A 314 -5.75 -7.97 -4.39
N ALA A 315 -4.51 -7.89 -4.88
CA ALA A 315 -4.18 -7.08 -6.06
C ALA A 315 -4.87 -7.62 -7.33
N ALA A 316 -4.84 -8.94 -7.53
CA ALA A 316 -5.50 -9.59 -8.67
C ALA A 316 -7.03 -9.39 -8.64
N TRP A 317 -7.65 -9.54 -7.46
CA TRP A 317 -9.08 -9.25 -7.30
C TRP A 317 -9.39 -7.78 -7.58
N THR A 318 -8.58 -6.86 -7.05
CA THR A 318 -8.76 -5.43 -7.31
C THR A 318 -8.70 -5.11 -8.81
N LYS A 319 -7.71 -5.67 -9.53
CA LYS A 319 -7.56 -5.51 -10.97
C LYS A 319 -8.79 -6.02 -11.73
N ARG A 320 -9.25 -7.23 -11.39
CA ARG A 320 -10.41 -7.87 -12.01
C ARG A 320 -11.71 -7.11 -11.79
N LEU A 321 -11.91 -6.54 -10.58
CA LEU A 321 -13.16 -5.88 -10.20
C LEU A 321 -13.24 -4.42 -10.67
N THR A 322 -12.10 -3.76 -10.91
CA THR A 322 -12.08 -2.33 -11.18
C THR A 322 -11.61 -1.97 -12.59
N ASP A 323 -10.89 -2.87 -13.26
CA ASP A 323 -10.17 -2.62 -14.52
C ASP A 323 -9.23 -1.39 -14.47
N LYS A 324 -8.83 -0.97 -13.26
CA LYS A 324 -7.91 0.14 -13.04
C LYS A 324 -6.47 -0.36 -12.90
N ALA A 325 -5.51 0.55 -13.00
CA ALA A 325 -4.14 0.25 -12.63
C ALA A 325 -4.04 -0.13 -11.15
N VAL A 326 -3.17 -1.10 -10.82
CA VAL A 326 -3.02 -1.64 -9.46
C VAL A 326 -1.56 -1.65 -9.04
N ILE A 327 -1.30 -1.15 -7.83
CA ILE A 327 -0.01 -1.25 -7.15
C ILE A 327 -0.09 -2.40 -6.15
N THR A 328 0.64 -3.49 -6.37
CA THR A 328 0.78 -4.57 -5.38
C THR A 328 1.85 -4.23 -4.35
N VAL A 329 1.68 -4.67 -3.10
CA VAL A 329 2.65 -4.48 -2.00
C VAL A 329 2.51 -5.59 -0.97
N GLY A 330 3.62 -5.95 -0.31
CA GLY A 330 3.62 -6.88 0.81
C GLY A 330 4.79 -7.86 0.76
N SER A 331 5.79 -7.66 1.62
CA SER A 331 6.98 -8.50 1.77
C SER A 331 7.82 -8.70 0.49
N VAL A 332 7.74 -7.79 -0.48
CA VAL A 332 8.60 -7.80 -1.66
C VAL A 332 10.04 -7.47 -1.24
N GLY A 333 11.01 -8.29 -1.66
CA GLY A 333 12.42 -8.10 -1.38
C GLY A 333 12.86 -8.28 0.07
N VAL A 334 11.99 -8.81 0.96
CA VAL A 334 12.31 -9.05 2.37
C VAL A 334 11.97 -10.47 2.81
N HIS A 335 12.75 -11.00 3.76
CA HIS A 335 12.59 -12.37 4.30
C HIS A 335 11.57 -12.43 5.45
N THR A 336 11.24 -11.29 6.06
CA THR A 336 10.41 -11.23 7.25
C THR A 336 9.07 -10.56 6.99
N GLU A 337 8.04 -11.07 7.64
CA GLU A 337 6.73 -10.45 7.65
C GLU A 337 6.75 -9.13 8.43
N PHE A 338 6.00 -8.14 7.97
CA PHE A 338 5.77 -6.93 8.76
C PHE A 338 4.91 -7.28 9.98
N ARG A 339 5.36 -6.86 11.16
CA ARG A 339 4.62 -6.94 12.42
C ARG A 339 4.65 -5.57 13.07
N GLY A 340 3.50 -4.91 13.12
CA GLY A 340 3.33 -3.68 13.90
C GLY A 340 3.36 -3.96 15.41
N ALA A 341 3.50 -2.91 16.21
CA ALA A 341 3.44 -3.00 17.67
C ALA A 341 2.12 -3.65 18.13
N GLY A 342 2.17 -4.63 19.00
CA GLY A 342 1.00 -5.35 19.53
C GLY A 342 0.46 -6.48 18.64
N ALA A 343 1.11 -6.80 17.54
CA ALA A 343 0.71 -7.91 16.68
C ALA A 343 0.99 -9.26 17.35
N THR A 344 -0.04 -10.04 17.60
CA THR A 344 0.10 -11.47 17.94
C THR A 344 0.65 -12.23 16.74
N ALA A 345 1.63 -13.09 16.99
CA ALA A 345 2.22 -13.93 15.96
C ALA A 345 1.19 -14.94 15.45
N GLU A 346 0.55 -14.66 14.32
CA GLU A 346 -0.19 -15.68 13.60
C GLU A 346 0.79 -16.51 12.78
N LYS A 347 0.88 -17.77 13.13
CA LYS A 347 1.50 -18.77 12.26
C LYS A 347 0.52 -19.08 11.14
N THR A 348 0.63 -18.36 10.02
CA THR A 348 -0.02 -18.81 8.80
C THR A 348 0.87 -19.88 8.18
N PRO A 349 0.40 -21.08 7.93
CA PRO A 349 1.16 -22.11 7.23
C PRO A 349 1.19 -21.73 5.74
N VAL A 350 2.14 -20.88 5.38
CA VAL A 350 2.35 -20.49 3.99
C VAL A 350 3.77 -20.87 3.63
N VAL A 351 3.90 -21.61 2.54
CA VAL A 351 5.20 -21.86 1.92
C VAL A 351 5.78 -20.51 1.51
N ILE A 352 6.77 -20.05 2.26
CA ILE A 352 7.56 -18.89 1.88
C ILE A 352 8.63 -19.45 0.93
N PRO A 353 8.73 -18.94 -0.31
CA PRO A 353 9.82 -19.33 -1.21
C PRO A 353 11.17 -19.14 -0.50
N GLU A 354 12.04 -20.11 -0.57
CA GLU A 354 13.25 -20.16 0.27
C GLU A 354 14.32 -19.17 -0.16
N SER A 355 14.43 -18.91 -1.47
CA SER A 355 15.43 -17.98 -2.00
C SER A 355 14.85 -16.63 -2.44
N PRO A 356 15.64 -15.55 -2.46
CA PRO A 356 15.24 -14.26 -3.03
C PRO A 356 14.83 -14.36 -4.51
N GLU A 357 15.51 -15.17 -5.28
CA GLU A 357 15.27 -15.40 -6.70
C GLU A 357 13.91 -16.06 -6.95
N GLU A 358 13.55 -17.08 -6.16
CA GLU A 358 12.24 -17.73 -6.24
C GLU A 358 11.10 -16.75 -5.94
N ARG A 359 11.27 -15.85 -4.96
CA ARG A 359 10.26 -14.83 -4.62
C ARG A 359 10.07 -13.82 -5.73
N LEU A 360 11.15 -13.41 -6.38
CA LEU A 360 11.09 -12.53 -7.54
C LEU A 360 10.48 -13.23 -8.75
N GLY A 361 10.76 -14.54 -8.93
CA GLY A 361 10.10 -15.38 -9.91
C GLY A 361 8.59 -15.46 -9.70
N TYR A 362 8.14 -15.57 -8.44
CA TYR A 362 6.71 -15.56 -8.09
C TYR A 362 6.05 -14.22 -8.46
N LEU A 363 6.71 -13.11 -8.11
CA LEU A 363 6.25 -11.76 -8.47
C LEU A 363 6.16 -11.58 -9.99
N ALA A 364 7.16 -12.06 -10.73
CA ALA A 364 7.16 -12.01 -12.18
C ALA A 364 6.00 -12.79 -12.81
N ASN A 365 5.69 -13.97 -12.27
CA ASN A 365 4.56 -14.78 -12.73
C ASN A 365 3.22 -14.09 -12.49
N GLN A 366 3.02 -13.47 -11.33
CA GLN A 366 1.82 -12.68 -11.03
C GLN A 366 1.69 -11.48 -11.97
N PHE A 367 2.80 -10.80 -12.26
CA PHE A 367 2.82 -9.70 -13.24
C PHE A 367 2.47 -10.19 -14.64
N ALA A 368 3.07 -11.29 -15.10
CA ALA A 368 2.77 -11.90 -16.40
C ALA A 368 1.31 -12.38 -16.52
N ALA A 369 0.70 -12.77 -15.40
CA ALA A 369 -0.73 -13.09 -15.32
C ALA A 369 -1.64 -11.85 -15.29
N GLY A 370 -1.08 -10.63 -15.29
CA GLY A 370 -1.85 -9.38 -15.28
C GLY A 370 -2.49 -9.05 -13.92
N GLU A 371 -1.96 -9.58 -12.82
CA GLU A 371 -2.54 -9.37 -11.49
C GLU A 371 -2.33 -7.95 -10.96
N PHE A 372 -1.31 -7.24 -11.46
CA PHE A 372 -0.99 -5.86 -11.07
C PHE A 372 -0.18 -5.14 -12.17
N ASP A 373 -0.01 -3.83 -12.04
CA ASP A 373 0.72 -2.99 -12.99
C ASP A 373 2.04 -2.44 -12.40
N ILE A 374 2.06 -2.18 -11.09
CA ILE A 374 3.18 -1.58 -10.35
C ILE A 374 3.42 -2.41 -9.10
N VAL A 375 4.68 -2.58 -8.70
CA VAL A 375 5.07 -3.26 -7.47
C VAL A 375 5.73 -2.29 -6.49
N ALA A 376 5.17 -2.18 -5.27
CA ALA A 376 5.72 -1.30 -4.23
C ALA A 376 6.58 -2.08 -3.22
N LEU A 377 7.75 -1.51 -2.93
CA LEU A 377 8.71 -2.02 -1.96
C LEU A 377 8.73 -1.10 -0.73
N GLY A 378 8.73 -1.72 0.44
CA GLY A 378 8.86 -1.00 1.72
C GLY A 378 10.27 -1.17 2.30
N ARG A 379 10.38 -2.04 3.27
CA ARG A 379 11.60 -2.28 4.08
C ARG A 379 12.85 -2.61 3.25
N ALA A 380 12.70 -3.22 2.08
CA ALA A 380 13.81 -3.47 1.17
C ALA A 380 14.51 -2.16 0.76
N LEU A 381 13.74 -1.10 0.45
CA LEU A 381 14.28 0.21 0.10
C LEU A 381 14.73 1.03 1.32
N ILE A 382 14.30 0.69 2.54
CA ILE A 382 14.91 1.25 3.76
C ILE A 382 16.33 0.72 3.95
N ALA A 383 16.51 -0.58 3.74
CA ALA A 383 17.81 -1.25 3.92
C ALA A 383 18.77 -0.93 2.77
N ASP A 384 18.27 -0.88 1.56
CA ASP A 384 19.08 -0.68 0.36
C ASP A 384 18.39 0.27 -0.63
N PRO A 385 18.77 1.55 -0.65
CA PRO A 385 18.23 2.50 -1.62
C PRO A 385 18.46 2.12 -3.07
N MET A 386 19.53 1.35 -3.35
CA MET A 386 19.95 0.91 -4.68
C MET A 386 19.32 -0.43 -5.09
N TRP A 387 18.34 -0.94 -4.34
CA TRP A 387 17.77 -2.26 -4.53
C TRP A 387 17.31 -2.49 -5.99
N VAL A 388 16.57 -1.55 -6.58
CA VAL A 388 16.01 -1.71 -7.95
C VAL A 388 17.13 -1.78 -8.99
N SER A 389 18.12 -0.89 -8.93
CA SER A 389 19.26 -0.89 -9.85
C SER A 389 20.12 -2.16 -9.73
N LYS A 390 20.30 -2.66 -8.49
CA LYS A 390 20.99 -3.93 -8.24
C LYS A 390 20.26 -5.13 -8.82
N ILE A 391 18.92 -5.17 -8.69
CA ILE A 391 18.11 -6.23 -9.31
C ILE A 391 18.18 -6.15 -10.83
N ARG A 392 18.09 -4.95 -11.41
CA ARG A 392 18.19 -4.74 -12.85
C ARG A 392 19.51 -5.25 -13.43
N THR A 393 20.60 -5.04 -12.70
CA THR A 393 21.96 -5.45 -13.12
C THR A 393 22.37 -6.85 -12.67
N GLY A 394 21.44 -7.63 -12.07
CA GLY A 394 21.71 -9.01 -11.61
C GLY A 394 22.59 -9.11 -10.36
N GLN A 395 22.76 -8.02 -9.63
CA GLN A 395 23.63 -7.95 -8.44
C GLN A 395 22.89 -8.38 -7.15
N PHE A 396 22.16 -9.48 -7.19
CA PHE A 396 21.34 -9.97 -6.06
C PHE A 396 22.14 -10.17 -4.77
N GLY A 397 23.36 -10.71 -4.88
CA GLY A 397 24.23 -10.96 -3.74
C GLY A 397 24.77 -9.71 -3.06
N SER A 398 24.64 -8.53 -3.67
CA SER A 398 25.05 -7.23 -3.12
C SER A 398 23.91 -6.45 -2.47
N VAL A 399 22.66 -6.98 -2.52
CA VAL A 399 21.51 -6.34 -1.87
C VAL A 399 21.64 -6.43 -0.36
N THR A 400 21.56 -5.27 0.31
CA THR A 400 21.56 -5.21 1.78
C THR A 400 20.22 -5.74 2.32
N PRO A 401 20.23 -6.82 3.12
CA PRO A 401 18.99 -7.34 3.71
C PRO A 401 18.45 -6.40 4.79
N PHE A 402 17.14 -6.33 4.92
CA PHE A 402 16.52 -5.55 6.00
C PHE A 402 16.77 -6.22 7.36
N ASP A 403 17.36 -5.49 8.30
CA ASP A 403 17.50 -5.84 9.71
C ASP A 403 16.84 -4.76 10.58
N LYS A 404 15.85 -5.16 11.39
CA LYS A 404 15.12 -4.26 12.28
C LYS A 404 16.02 -3.57 13.34
N ASN A 405 17.17 -4.14 13.67
CA ASN A 405 18.10 -3.59 14.67
C ASN A 405 18.98 -2.47 14.08
N HIS A 406 19.21 -2.49 12.77
CA HIS A 406 20.04 -1.52 12.06
C HIS A 406 19.24 -0.51 11.24
N HIS A 407 17.97 -0.84 10.93
CA HIS A 407 17.12 -0.03 10.09
C HIS A 407 15.91 0.43 10.90
N ALA A 408 16.05 1.53 11.61
CA ALA A 408 14.96 2.09 12.40
C ALA A 408 13.73 2.35 11.51
N LEU A 409 12.61 1.71 11.86
CA LEU A 409 11.29 2.07 11.38
C LEU A 409 10.64 2.89 12.49
N SER A 410 10.43 4.18 12.26
CA SER A 410 9.71 5.00 13.21
C SER A 410 8.33 4.42 13.42
N GLY A 411 8.00 4.05 14.65
CA GLY A 411 6.67 3.63 15.05
C GLY A 411 6.24 2.22 14.63
N ALA A 412 7.18 1.30 14.45
CA ALA A 412 6.85 -0.14 14.34
C ALA A 412 6.65 -0.78 15.72
#